data_09ad10ff83dfdb5cd76d68098b1f5651
#
_entry.id   09ad10ff83dfdb5cd76d68098b1f5651
#
_cell.length_a   1.000
_cell.length_b   1.000
_cell.length_c   1.000
_cell.angle_alpha   90.00
_cell.angle_beta   90.00
_cell.angle_gamma   90.00
#
_symmetry.space_group_name_H-M   'P 1'
#
loop_
_entity.id
_entity.type
_entity.pdbx_description
1 polymer ?
#
loop_
_entity_poly.entity_id
_entity_poly.type
_entity_poly.pdbx_seq_one_letter_code
_entity_poly.pdbx_strand_id
1 'polypeptide(L)'
;MRTQCVRSGGRAWRAVVAVIACALSLPWVASCAHAGKPVQNQRRLRVVLVVFDGLRPDHITAARTPRLHELSTRGVMSFKHHSLFPTVTRVNASALATGAGPSGHGILDNSIYLPAVTDRVLNTGEASDMRLADSVLGGRLLTAPTIGTRLRDAGLRLMVASAGSSGSAYLFAGGAGTPVVNADLVLPVTMAPLIARVLSAPPADASPNLGRNAWAVNALLRVGVDSLNVDVGYLWLSDPDHTAHGAGLGSAMADSSIRAADRELGRLLDGLVARGLGDSVNLIVVSDHGFSTHVGDSKSLRTRLGALADSVVIAGSAIHVRRGGTGTRDAVVRVLQQWPEAGAIFTAPGAVSGKGVAPGTISTARIGWQHARSADVLFSADWSHQSNTAGFRGDTRQSGVAGHGTSSPYDVAATFVAHGPAFLSGVQAEVPSSNADIVPTILHLLGRPSTPSGVTGRPLLEMLRRRSSIPLAVQRDSVVAQLLGYRTVSYHTRVNQTWYFDSTRTIRR
;
A
#
# COMPACT_ATOMS: atom_id res chain seq x y z
N MET A 1 49.61 -52.81 29.67
CA MET A 1 50.74 -53.47 28.97
C MET A 1 51.48 -52.35 28.27
N ARG A 2 52.58 -51.96 28.89
CA ARG A 2 53.98 -52.14 28.44
C ARG A 2 54.23 -51.37 27.14
N THR A 3 54.96 -50.31 27.18
CA THR A 3 56.40 -50.02 27.35
C THR A 3 56.99 -49.74 25.98
N GLN A 4 57.81 -48.79 25.70
CA GLN A 4 59.01 -48.11 26.24
C GLN A 4 59.44 -47.15 25.11
N CYS A 5 59.80 -45.90 25.33
CA CYS A 5 61.08 -45.40 25.74
C CYS A 5 62.27 -45.85 24.89
N VAL A 6 62.96 -44.94 24.19
CA VAL A 6 64.39 -44.89 24.15
C VAL A 6 64.89 -43.48 23.69
N ARG A 7 65.88 -42.98 24.44
CA ARG A 7 66.72 -41.76 24.33
C ARG A 7 67.84 -41.91 23.30
N SER A 8 68.35 -40.82 22.84
CA SER A 8 69.77 -40.37 22.88
C SER A 8 69.98 -39.29 21.83
N GLY A 9 70.60 -38.23 22.06
CA GLY A 9 71.88 -37.88 22.69
C GLY A 9 72.72 -37.10 21.68
N GLY A 10 72.91 -35.86 21.79
CA GLY A 10 73.97 -35.06 22.32
C GLY A 10 74.99 -34.62 21.28
N ARG A 11 75.28 -33.36 21.15
CA ARG A 11 76.58 -32.72 21.36
C ARG A 11 76.53 -31.24 20.94
N ALA A 12 77.03 -30.47 21.90
CA ALA A 12 77.34 -29.05 21.76
C ALA A 12 78.60 -28.83 20.94
N TRP A 13 78.67 -27.74 20.20
CA TRP A 13 79.97 -27.07 19.91
C TRP A 13 79.81 -25.56 20.03
N ARG A 14 80.68 -24.97 20.82
CA ARG A 14 80.93 -23.53 21.05
C ARG A 14 81.82 -23.00 19.94
N ALA A 15 81.57 -21.77 19.46
CA ALA A 15 82.59 -20.83 18.96
C ALA A 15 81.97 -19.42 18.92
N VAL A 16 82.34 -18.58 19.82
CA VAL A 16 83.29 -17.46 19.74
C VAL A 16 82.77 -16.23 18.95
N VAL A 17 82.62 -15.18 19.73
CA VAL A 17 82.32 -13.78 19.51
C VAL A 17 83.20 -13.08 18.46
N ALA A 18 82.55 -12.27 17.60
CA ALA A 18 83.17 -11.08 17.01
C ALA A 18 82.17 -9.91 17.00
N VAL A 19 82.45 -8.91 17.83
CA VAL A 19 81.70 -7.63 17.83
C VAL A 19 82.22 -6.78 16.70
N ILE A 20 81.42 -6.39 15.78
CA ILE A 20 81.66 -5.27 14.86
C ILE A 20 80.54 -4.26 15.04
N ALA A 21 80.82 -3.15 15.66
CA ALA A 21 79.93 -1.99 15.71
C ALA A 21 79.92 -1.26 14.37
N CYS A 22 78.86 -1.33 13.66
CA CYS A 22 78.54 -0.42 12.54
C CYS A 22 77.44 0.49 12.98
N ALA A 23 77.76 1.76 13.20
CA ALA A 23 76.78 2.85 13.33
C ALA A 23 76.12 3.07 11.97
N LEU A 24 74.91 2.71 11.84
CA LEU A 24 74.02 3.08 10.69
C LEU A 24 72.97 4.06 11.15
N SER A 25 73.14 5.29 10.70
CA SER A 25 72.19 6.38 10.78
C SER A 25 70.86 5.95 10.08
N LEU A 26 69.83 5.75 10.87
CA LEU A 26 68.46 5.57 10.37
C LEU A 26 67.84 6.92 9.96
N PRO A 27 67.35 7.10 8.73
CA PRO A 27 66.58 8.27 8.41
C PRO A 27 65.21 8.15 9.12
N TRP A 28 64.83 9.19 9.87
CA TRP A 28 63.46 9.38 10.33
C TRP A 28 62.53 9.50 9.13
N VAL A 29 61.83 8.42 8.78
CA VAL A 29 60.68 8.49 7.89
C VAL A 29 59.52 9.05 8.71
N ALA A 30 59.26 10.34 8.54
CA ALA A 30 58.02 10.95 9.00
C ALA A 30 56.84 10.24 8.31
N SER A 31 56.22 9.31 9.02
CA SER A 31 54.96 8.71 8.63
C SER A 31 53.89 9.82 8.63
N CYS A 32 53.65 10.42 7.47
CA CYS A 32 52.45 11.22 7.27
C CYS A 32 51.26 10.28 7.49
N ALA A 33 50.70 10.29 8.70
CA ALA A 33 49.39 9.76 8.95
C ALA A 33 48.40 10.50 8.01
N HIS A 34 48.04 9.88 6.91
CA HIS A 34 46.91 10.31 6.13
C HIS A 34 45.72 10.23 7.09
N ALA A 35 45.31 11.37 7.63
CA ALA A 35 44.03 11.52 8.27
C ALA A 35 43.01 11.10 7.21
N GLY A 36 42.50 9.88 7.32
CA GLY A 36 41.42 9.38 6.46
C GLY A 36 40.32 10.42 6.50
N LYS A 37 39.95 10.93 5.34
CA LYS A 37 38.77 11.79 5.23
C LYS A 37 37.65 11.11 6.03
N PRO A 38 36.92 11.85 6.90
CA PRO A 38 35.82 11.25 7.63
C PRO A 38 34.94 10.54 6.62
N VAL A 39 34.67 9.26 6.86
CA VAL A 39 33.73 8.45 6.04
C VAL A 39 32.44 9.23 6.04
N GLN A 40 32.21 9.96 4.98
CA GLN A 40 30.98 10.70 4.79
C GLN A 40 29.88 9.64 4.84
N ASN A 41 29.06 9.70 5.89
CA ASN A 41 28.00 8.72 6.14
C ASN A 41 27.09 8.72 4.91
N GLN A 42 27.38 7.85 3.93
CA GLN A 42 26.65 7.81 2.67
C GLN A 42 25.19 7.55 2.99
N ARG A 43 24.31 8.44 2.51
CA ARG A 43 22.87 8.26 2.65
C ARG A 43 22.46 6.98 1.96
N ARG A 44 21.62 6.20 2.62
CA ARG A 44 21.27 4.82 2.18
C ARG A 44 19.98 4.75 1.39
N LEU A 45 19.21 5.83 1.30
CA LEU A 45 17.92 5.83 0.65
C LEU A 45 18.01 5.36 -0.81
N ARG A 46 17.30 4.31 -1.13
CA ARG A 46 17.31 3.66 -2.47
C ARG A 46 15.95 3.65 -3.14
N VAL A 47 14.88 3.62 -2.33
CA VAL A 47 13.51 3.60 -2.84
C VAL A 47 12.65 4.55 -2.03
N VAL A 48 11.82 5.34 -2.71
CA VAL A 48 10.74 6.13 -2.11
C VAL A 48 9.42 5.72 -2.75
N LEU A 49 8.47 5.34 -1.93
CA LEU A 49 7.07 5.21 -2.31
C LEU A 49 6.32 6.46 -1.85
N VAL A 50 5.60 7.10 -2.77
CA VAL A 50 4.68 8.20 -2.48
C VAL A 50 3.28 7.76 -2.83
N VAL A 51 2.36 7.87 -1.87
CA VAL A 51 0.94 7.61 -2.06
C VAL A 51 0.20 8.94 -2.06
N PHE A 52 -0.52 9.21 -3.14
CA PHE A 52 -1.52 10.27 -3.21
C PHE A 52 -2.88 9.62 -2.98
N ASP A 53 -3.46 9.79 -1.80
CA ASP A 53 -4.75 9.19 -1.45
C ASP A 53 -5.84 9.62 -2.44
N GLY A 54 -6.48 8.65 -3.10
CA GLY A 54 -7.59 8.88 -4.01
C GLY A 54 -7.27 9.57 -5.35
N LEU A 55 -6.00 9.72 -5.76
CA LEU A 55 -5.66 10.40 -7.01
C LEU A 55 -5.96 9.52 -8.23
N ARG A 56 -6.91 9.95 -9.05
CA ARG A 56 -7.22 9.31 -10.33
C ARG A 56 -6.12 9.56 -11.37
N PRO A 57 -5.81 8.59 -12.25
CA PRO A 57 -4.79 8.77 -13.28
C PRO A 57 -5.13 9.86 -14.32
N ASP A 58 -6.42 10.15 -14.55
CA ASP A 58 -6.86 11.23 -15.46
C ASP A 58 -6.71 12.65 -14.89
N HIS A 59 -6.31 12.79 -13.62
CA HIS A 59 -5.90 14.05 -13.03
C HIS A 59 -4.43 14.41 -13.31
N ILE A 60 -3.62 13.47 -13.83
CA ILE A 60 -2.20 13.72 -14.14
C ILE A 60 -2.08 14.52 -15.42
N THR A 61 -1.99 15.84 -15.27
CA THR A 61 -1.86 16.79 -16.38
C THR A 61 -0.85 17.88 -16.03
N ALA A 62 -0.27 18.53 -17.03
CA ALA A 62 0.65 19.65 -16.83
C ALA A 62 0.03 20.80 -16.02
N ALA A 63 -1.29 20.97 -16.10
CA ALA A 63 -2.01 22.04 -15.38
C ALA A 63 -2.33 21.71 -13.90
N ARG A 64 -2.64 20.45 -13.58
CA ARG A 64 -3.03 20.02 -12.24
C ARG A 64 -1.87 19.50 -11.42
N THR A 65 -1.01 18.70 -12.04
CA THR A 65 0.09 17.98 -11.37
C THR A 65 1.39 18.12 -12.15
N PRO A 66 1.93 19.35 -12.33
CA PRO A 66 3.08 19.59 -13.20
C PRO A 66 4.31 18.72 -12.84
N ARG A 67 4.58 18.48 -11.55
CA ARG A 67 5.70 17.65 -11.10
C ARG A 67 5.47 16.16 -11.39
N LEU A 68 4.30 15.65 -11.07
CA LEU A 68 3.94 14.26 -11.34
C LEU A 68 3.79 14.01 -12.84
N HIS A 69 3.25 14.98 -13.59
CA HIS A 69 3.19 14.91 -15.06
C HIS A 69 4.59 14.85 -15.68
N GLU A 70 5.53 15.67 -15.22
CA GLU A 70 6.93 15.58 -15.67
C GLU A 70 7.52 14.19 -15.40
N LEU A 71 7.32 13.65 -14.19
CA LEU A 71 7.78 12.30 -13.86
C LEU A 71 7.13 11.24 -14.74
N SER A 72 5.84 11.38 -15.05
CA SER A 72 5.10 10.43 -15.90
C SER A 72 5.61 10.41 -17.34
N THR A 73 6.05 11.55 -17.89
CA THR A 73 6.61 11.65 -19.25
C THR A 73 8.06 11.17 -19.32
N ARG A 74 8.83 11.31 -18.25
CA ARG A 74 10.25 10.92 -18.19
C ARG A 74 10.48 9.51 -17.66
N GLY A 75 9.52 8.93 -16.94
CA GLY A 75 9.59 7.61 -16.33
C GLY A 75 8.69 6.59 -16.99
N VAL A 76 8.07 5.76 -16.16
CA VAL A 76 7.03 4.80 -16.53
C VAL A 76 5.71 5.28 -15.95
N MET A 77 4.66 5.32 -16.77
CA MET A 77 3.29 5.56 -16.35
C MET A 77 2.39 4.38 -16.75
N SER A 78 1.43 4.01 -15.91
CA SER A 78 0.40 3.02 -16.23
C SER A 78 -1.00 3.57 -15.99
N PHE A 79 -1.87 3.43 -16.99
CA PHE A 79 -3.33 3.62 -16.86
C PHE A 79 -4.07 2.31 -16.53
N LYS A 80 -3.33 1.21 -16.34
CA LYS A 80 -3.84 -0.12 -16.00
C LYS A 80 -3.37 -0.57 -14.62
N HIS A 81 -3.13 0.37 -13.73
CA HIS A 81 -2.85 0.08 -12.33
C HIS A 81 -4.14 0.00 -11.54
N HIS A 82 -4.30 -1.06 -10.75
CA HIS A 82 -5.53 -1.38 -10.05
C HIS A 82 -5.41 -1.17 -8.55
N SER A 83 -6.38 -0.50 -7.98
CA SER A 83 -6.75 -0.66 -6.58
C SER A 83 -7.29 -2.08 -6.35
N LEU A 84 -7.09 -2.62 -5.15
CA LEU A 84 -7.73 -3.87 -4.74
C LEU A 84 -9.15 -3.60 -4.24
N PHE A 85 -10.06 -4.50 -4.59
CA PHE A 85 -11.46 -4.38 -4.17
C PHE A 85 -11.70 -5.07 -2.80
N PRO A 86 -12.50 -4.46 -1.90
CA PRO A 86 -13.11 -3.13 -1.99
C PRO A 86 -12.08 -2.03 -2.15
N THR A 87 -12.37 -1.06 -3.04
CA THR A 87 -11.45 0.02 -3.40
C THR A 87 -11.42 1.11 -2.32
N VAL A 88 -11.04 0.69 -1.12
CA VAL A 88 -11.00 1.54 0.09
C VAL A 88 -9.57 1.64 0.63
N THR A 89 -9.29 2.75 1.29
CA THR A 89 -7.96 3.13 1.77
C THR A 89 -7.28 2.03 2.57
N ARG A 90 -7.95 1.41 3.57
CA ARG A 90 -7.28 0.48 4.50
C ARG A 90 -6.99 -0.88 3.88
N VAL A 91 -7.81 -1.34 2.95
CA VAL A 91 -7.52 -2.53 2.13
C VAL A 91 -6.26 -2.29 1.31
N ASN A 92 -6.15 -1.14 0.65
CA ASN A 92 -5.01 -0.81 -0.21
C ASN A 92 -3.76 -0.38 0.57
N ALA A 93 -3.90 0.30 1.70
CA ALA A 93 -2.79 0.54 2.63
C ALA A 93 -2.18 -0.78 3.13
N SER A 94 -3.02 -1.77 3.47
CA SER A 94 -2.57 -3.10 3.86
C SER A 94 -1.86 -3.82 2.71
N ALA A 95 -2.32 -3.66 1.48
CA ALA A 95 -1.66 -4.21 0.30
C ALA A 95 -0.30 -3.55 0.05
N LEU A 96 -0.20 -2.22 0.15
CA LEU A 96 1.05 -1.46 0.07
C LEU A 96 2.02 -1.76 1.22
N ALA A 97 1.49 -2.22 2.36
CA ALA A 97 2.29 -2.65 3.51
C ALA A 97 2.80 -4.10 3.39
N THR A 98 2.06 -5.01 2.72
CA THR A 98 2.34 -6.46 2.77
C THR A 98 2.69 -7.08 1.43
N GLY A 99 2.25 -6.49 0.30
CA GLY A 99 2.28 -7.10 -1.02
C GLY A 99 1.23 -8.21 -1.21
N ALA A 100 0.21 -8.24 -0.36
CA ALA A 100 -0.87 -9.21 -0.40
C ALA A 100 -2.23 -8.53 -0.65
N GLY A 101 -3.17 -9.26 -1.21
CA GLY A 101 -4.57 -8.86 -1.29
C GLY A 101 -5.35 -9.13 -0.01
N PRO A 102 -6.64 -8.79 0.05
CA PRO A 102 -7.49 -8.95 1.23
C PRO A 102 -7.48 -10.37 1.82
N SER A 103 -7.46 -11.40 0.97
CA SER A 103 -7.36 -12.80 1.41
C SER A 103 -6.04 -13.14 2.13
N GLY A 104 -4.98 -12.36 1.87
CA GLY A 104 -3.68 -12.57 2.50
C GLY A 104 -3.45 -11.71 3.74
N HIS A 105 -3.85 -10.43 3.71
CA HIS A 105 -3.57 -9.49 4.81
C HIS A 105 -4.69 -9.39 5.84
N GLY A 106 -5.94 -9.78 5.52
CA GLY A 106 -7.06 -9.89 6.47
C GLY A 106 -7.72 -8.59 6.90
N ILE A 107 -7.40 -7.44 6.27
CA ILE A 107 -8.15 -6.18 6.37
C ILE A 107 -9.10 -6.11 5.18
N LEU A 108 -10.39 -6.15 5.44
CA LEU A 108 -11.40 -6.46 4.43
C LEU A 108 -12.24 -5.25 3.99
N ASP A 109 -12.22 -4.16 4.77
CA ASP A 109 -12.94 -2.91 4.51
C ASP A 109 -12.37 -1.79 5.41
N ASN A 110 -12.85 -0.55 5.21
CA ASN A 110 -12.59 0.58 6.13
C ASN A 110 -13.30 0.41 7.49
N SER A 111 -14.31 -0.41 7.55
CA SER A 111 -15.00 -0.83 8.77
C SER A 111 -15.00 -2.35 8.84
N ILE A 112 -14.56 -2.94 9.95
CA ILE A 112 -14.48 -4.40 10.09
C ILE A 112 -15.21 -4.89 11.34
N TYR A 113 -15.85 -6.04 11.23
CA TYR A 113 -16.46 -6.72 12.36
C TYR A 113 -15.67 -7.98 12.70
N LEU A 114 -15.10 -7.99 13.90
CA LEU A 114 -14.27 -9.08 14.42
C LEU A 114 -14.86 -9.57 15.74
N PRO A 115 -15.80 -10.54 15.73
CA PRO A 115 -16.51 -10.99 16.93
C PRO A 115 -15.58 -11.59 18.00
N ALA A 116 -14.40 -12.10 17.59
CA ALA A 116 -13.37 -12.54 18.54
C ALA A 116 -12.70 -11.39 19.30
N VAL A 117 -12.87 -10.13 18.86
CA VAL A 117 -12.28 -8.93 19.45
C VAL A 117 -13.33 -8.13 20.22
N THR A 118 -14.48 -7.87 19.60
CA THR A 118 -15.55 -7.05 20.15
C THR A 118 -16.87 -7.23 19.40
N ASP A 119 -17.99 -6.94 20.05
CA ASP A 119 -19.31 -6.98 19.43
C ASP A 119 -19.65 -5.75 18.57
N ARG A 120 -18.82 -4.70 18.61
CA ARG A 120 -19.00 -3.52 17.75
C ARG A 120 -18.19 -3.62 16.47
N VAL A 121 -18.59 -2.87 15.46
CA VAL A 121 -17.81 -2.63 14.27
C VAL A 121 -16.61 -1.74 14.63
N LEU A 122 -15.42 -2.13 14.18
CA LEU A 122 -14.18 -1.38 14.38
C LEU A 122 -13.96 -0.42 13.20
N ASN A 123 -13.52 0.79 13.51
CA ASN A 123 -13.07 1.77 12.52
C ASN A 123 -11.58 1.57 12.23
N THR A 124 -11.25 1.04 11.06
CA THR A 124 -9.84 0.81 10.70
C THR A 124 -9.05 2.11 10.45
N GLY A 125 -9.73 3.27 10.43
CA GLY A 125 -9.11 4.59 10.41
C GLY A 125 -8.52 5.04 11.74
N GLU A 126 -8.89 4.36 12.85
CA GLU A 126 -8.46 4.71 14.20
C GLU A 126 -7.37 3.76 14.70
N ALA A 127 -6.21 4.32 15.08
CA ALA A 127 -5.12 3.52 15.64
C ALA A 127 -5.51 2.83 16.95
N SER A 128 -6.43 3.39 17.74
CA SER A 128 -6.96 2.77 18.96
C SER A 128 -7.69 1.46 18.67
N ASP A 129 -8.55 1.43 17.65
CA ASP A 129 -9.28 0.23 17.22
C ASP A 129 -8.32 -0.82 16.63
N MET A 130 -7.32 -0.37 15.87
CA MET A 130 -6.31 -1.27 15.32
C MET A 130 -5.42 -1.89 16.40
N ARG A 131 -5.03 -1.10 17.43
CA ARG A 131 -4.28 -1.62 18.58
C ARG A 131 -5.08 -2.62 19.39
N LEU A 132 -6.38 -2.32 19.65
CA LEU A 132 -7.28 -3.25 20.33
C LEU A 132 -7.33 -4.59 19.59
N ALA A 133 -7.59 -4.54 18.29
CA ALA A 133 -7.67 -5.75 17.46
C ALA A 133 -6.33 -6.51 17.43
N ASP A 134 -5.22 -5.81 17.27
CA ASP A 134 -3.89 -6.40 17.20
C ASP A 134 -3.50 -7.07 18.52
N SER A 135 -3.80 -6.43 19.66
CA SER A 135 -3.55 -6.97 20.99
C SER A 135 -4.33 -8.27 21.24
N VAL A 136 -5.64 -8.26 20.95
CA VAL A 136 -6.50 -9.44 21.15
C VAL A 136 -6.14 -10.57 20.21
N LEU A 137 -5.71 -10.26 18.98
CA LEU A 137 -5.28 -11.24 17.98
C LEU A 137 -3.81 -11.67 18.14
N GLY A 138 -3.14 -11.27 19.22
CA GLY A 138 -1.75 -11.68 19.51
C GLY A 138 -0.75 -11.18 18.48
N GLY A 139 -0.85 -9.91 18.05
CA GLY A 139 0.03 -9.30 17.04
C GLY A 139 -0.26 -9.75 15.61
N ARG A 140 -1.43 -10.33 15.34
CA ARG A 140 -1.85 -10.87 14.04
C ARG A 140 -3.04 -10.12 13.44
N LEU A 141 -3.09 -8.79 13.66
CA LEU A 141 -4.07 -7.95 12.95
C LEU A 141 -3.89 -8.10 11.44
N LEU A 142 -2.68 -7.91 10.94
CA LEU A 142 -2.31 -8.33 9.58
C LEU A 142 -1.89 -9.80 9.60
N THR A 143 -2.46 -10.59 8.68
CA THR A 143 -2.16 -12.01 8.56
C THR A 143 -1.00 -12.31 7.59
N ALA A 144 -0.49 -11.28 6.91
CA ALA A 144 0.73 -11.32 6.11
C ALA A 144 1.82 -10.41 6.72
N PRO A 145 3.10 -10.82 6.70
CA PRO A 145 4.20 -9.98 7.15
C PRO A 145 4.31 -8.69 6.33
N THR A 146 4.55 -7.56 7.02
CA THR A 146 4.75 -6.27 6.35
C THR A 146 6.13 -6.19 5.67
N ILE A 147 6.27 -5.28 4.72
CA ILE A 147 7.56 -4.94 4.12
C ILE A 147 8.55 -4.45 5.19
N GLY A 148 8.08 -3.70 6.20
CA GLY A 148 8.92 -3.26 7.31
C GLY A 148 9.54 -4.42 8.08
N THR A 149 8.76 -5.47 8.38
CA THR A 149 9.27 -6.72 8.97
C THR A 149 10.32 -7.36 8.08
N ARG A 150 10.00 -7.54 6.79
CA ARG A 150 10.91 -8.20 5.84
C ARG A 150 12.22 -7.44 5.64
N LEU A 151 12.16 -6.12 5.58
CA LEU A 151 13.35 -5.28 5.42
C LEU A 151 14.22 -5.32 6.68
N ARG A 152 13.63 -5.24 7.85
CA ARG A 152 14.36 -5.35 9.13
C ARG A 152 15.08 -6.70 9.23
N ASP A 153 14.40 -7.80 8.90
CA ASP A 153 14.98 -9.15 8.91
C ASP A 153 16.15 -9.28 7.89
N ALA A 154 16.16 -8.43 6.87
CA ALA A 154 17.23 -8.31 5.88
C ALA A 154 18.29 -7.25 6.25
N GLY A 155 18.25 -6.64 7.43
CA GLY A 155 19.19 -5.59 7.88
C GLY A 155 18.97 -4.24 7.19
N LEU A 156 17.80 -4.02 6.58
CA LEU A 156 17.41 -2.78 5.90
C LEU A 156 16.40 -2.00 6.74
N ARG A 157 16.37 -0.69 6.56
CA ARG A 157 15.54 0.24 7.34
C ARG A 157 14.47 0.87 6.48
N LEU A 158 13.24 0.83 6.95
CA LEU A 158 12.08 1.53 6.40
C LEU A 158 11.60 2.57 7.41
N MET A 159 11.14 3.72 6.94
CA MET A 159 10.30 4.65 7.70
C MET A 159 9.07 5.03 6.89
N VAL A 160 7.94 5.17 7.57
CA VAL A 160 6.68 5.66 7.00
C VAL A 160 6.37 7.04 7.58
N ALA A 161 6.19 8.02 6.72
CA ALA A 161 5.68 9.36 7.06
C ALA A 161 4.28 9.50 6.44
N SER A 162 3.27 9.84 7.24
CA SER A 162 1.87 9.81 6.80
C SER A 162 1.09 11.03 7.27
N ALA A 163 0.37 11.65 6.33
CA ALA A 163 -0.66 12.66 6.60
C ALA A 163 -2.08 12.05 6.65
N GLY A 164 -2.24 10.76 6.33
CA GLY A 164 -3.51 10.03 6.39
C GLY A 164 -3.95 9.70 7.80
N SER A 165 -4.98 8.87 7.93
CA SER A 165 -5.51 8.46 9.23
C SER A 165 -4.49 7.68 10.06
N SER A 166 -4.60 7.79 11.39
CA SER A 166 -3.73 7.08 12.32
C SER A 166 -3.82 5.55 12.20
N GLY A 167 -5.01 5.04 11.86
CA GLY A 167 -5.22 3.61 11.63
C GLY A 167 -4.51 3.11 10.37
N SER A 168 -4.58 3.85 9.23
CA SER A 168 -3.80 3.52 8.04
C SER A 168 -2.30 3.50 8.34
N ALA A 169 -1.81 4.50 9.08
CA ALA A 169 -0.41 4.58 9.50
C ALA A 169 -0.01 3.39 10.39
N TYR A 170 -0.90 2.95 11.29
CA TYR A 170 -0.68 1.78 12.16
C TYR A 170 -0.49 0.48 11.36
N LEU A 171 -1.23 0.28 10.27
CA LEU A 171 -1.13 -0.92 9.43
C LEU A 171 0.28 -1.10 8.84
N PHE A 172 1.00 -0.02 8.56
CA PHE A 172 2.39 -0.10 8.10
C PHE A 172 3.39 -0.49 9.19
N ALA A 173 3.08 -0.23 10.46
CA ALA A 173 3.95 -0.63 11.57
C ALA A 173 4.01 -2.15 11.74
N GLY A 174 2.91 -2.86 11.45
CA GLY A 174 2.86 -4.33 11.46
C GLY A 174 3.32 -4.97 12.77
N GLY A 175 3.06 -4.33 13.91
CA GLY A 175 3.49 -4.82 15.24
C GLY A 175 5.00 -4.88 15.47
N ALA A 176 5.84 -4.55 14.50
CA ALA A 176 7.21 -5.02 14.42
C ALA A 176 8.28 -3.92 14.48
N GLY A 177 7.99 -2.76 15.04
CA GLY A 177 9.01 -1.74 15.27
C GLY A 177 9.45 -0.96 14.01
N THR A 178 8.65 -0.98 12.93
CA THR A 178 8.84 -0.06 11.80
C THR A 178 8.58 1.37 12.26
N PRO A 179 9.51 2.30 12.07
CA PRO A 179 9.27 3.72 12.35
C PRO A 179 8.11 4.27 11.54
N VAL A 180 7.10 4.79 12.24
CA VAL A 180 5.93 5.48 11.66
C VAL A 180 5.81 6.85 12.30
N VAL A 181 5.73 7.89 11.48
CA VAL A 181 5.51 9.28 11.90
C VAL A 181 4.25 9.80 11.20
N ASN A 182 3.21 9.97 11.97
CA ASN A 182 1.92 10.51 11.56
C ASN A 182 1.50 11.57 12.59
N ALA A 183 0.69 12.55 12.20
CA ALA A 183 0.28 13.66 13.06
C ALA A 183 -0.36 13.19 14.38
N ASP A 184 -1.09 12.07 14.34
CA ASP A 184 -1.84 11.51 15.47
C ASP A 184 -1.21 10.20 15.99
N LEU A 185 -0.08 9.73 15.41
CA LEU A 185 0.57 8.46 15.75
C LEU A 185 2.09 8.50 15.50
N VAL A 186 2.88 8.27 16.54
CA VAL A 186 4.33 8.01 16.42
C VAL A 186 4.66 6.61 16.95
N LEU A 187 5.31 5.80 16.12
CA LEU A 187 5.78 4.47 16.49
C LEU A 187 7.25 4.26 16.07
N PRO A 188 8.05 3.57 16.90
CA PRO A 188 7.77 3.30 18.31
C PRO A 188 7.68 4.61 19.12
N VAL A 189 6.97 4.60 20.23
CA VAL A 189 6.77 5.80 21.06
C VAL A 189 8.08 6.43 21.55
N THR A 190 9.16 5.65 21.62
CA THR A 190 10.51 6.10 21.95
C THR A 190 11.10 7.10 20.94
N MET A 191 10.47 7.25 19.77
CA MET A 191 10.87 8.28 18.78
C MET A 191 10.32 9.68 19.10
N ALA A 192 9.36 9.82 20.01
CA ALA A 192 8.72 11.10 20.30
C ALA A 192 9.74 12.23 20.64
N PRO A 193 10.81 12.02 21.43
CA PRO A 193 11.81 13.07 21.67
C PRO A 193 12.59 13.49 20.42
N LEU A 194 12.88 12.55 19.50
CA LEU A 194 13.50 12.86 18.23
C LEU A 194 12.57 13.71 17.37
N ILE A 195 11.31 13.33 17.27
CA ILE A 195 10.29 14.04 16.49
C ILE A 195 10.12 15.47 17.00
N ALA A 196 9.98 15.66 18.32
CA ALA A 196 9.83 16.99 18.94
C ALA A 196 11.06 17.90 18.72
N ARG A 197 12.25 17.32 18.63
CA ARG A 197 13.49 18.06 18.35
C ARG A 197 13.64 18.44 16.88
N VAL A 198 13.18 17.58 15.97
CA VAL A 198 13.45 17.69 14.52
C VAL A 198 12.32 18.36 13.77
N LEU A 199 11.08 18.16 14.19
CA LEU A 199 9.88 18.69 13.56
C LEU A 199 9.17 19.70 14.46
N SER A 200 8.39 20.60 13.85
CA SER A 200 7.37 21.38 14.57
C SER A 200 6.27 20.46 15.10
N ALA A 201 5.43 21.00 15.99
CA ALA A 201 4.18 20.31 16.35
C ALA A 201 3.38 19.95 15.08
N PRO A 202 2.69 18.80 15.05
CA PRO A 202 1.88 18.42 13.91
C PRO A 202 0.74 19.44 13.72
N PRO A 203 0.45 19.84 12.48
CA PRO A 203 -0.66 20.74 12.20
C PRO A 203 -2.02 20.10 12.50
N ALA A 204 -3.01 20.95 12.79
CA ALA A 204 -4.39 20.53 12.86
C ALA A 204 -4.86 19.96 11.53
N ASP A 205 -5.83 19.05 11.60
CA ASP A 205 -6.52 18.55 10.41
C ASP A 205 -7.31 19.68 9.73
N ALA A 206 -7.28 19.72 8.41
CA ALA A 206 -7.92 20.78 7.61
C ALA A 206 -8.24 20.25 6.19
N SER A 207 -9.20 20.90 5.55
CA SER A 207 -9.57 20.58 4.16
C SER A 207 -9.44 21.85 3.29
N PRO A 208 -8.44 21.90 2.36
CA PRO A 208 -7.40 20.89 2.06
C PRO A 208 -6.38 20.69 3.19
N ASN A 209 -5.82 19.49 3.26
CA ASN A 209 -4.93 19.10 4.37
C ASN A 209 -3.45 19.49 4.12
N LEU A 210 -3.24 20.74 3.72
CA LEU A 210 -1.94 21.27 3.29
C LEU A 210 -0.85 21.12 4.35
N GLY A 211 -1.21 21.46 5.59
CA GLY A 211 -0.27 21.46 6.72
C GLY A 211 0.25 20.06 7.03
N ARG A 212 -0.63 19.06 7.12
CA ARG A 212 -0.25 17.68 7.43
C ARG A 212 0.53 17.04 6.29
N ASN A 213 0.17 17.33 5.02
CA ASN A 213 0.94 16.87 3.85
C ASN A 213 2.37 17.43 3.87
N ALA A 214 2.53 18.73 4.10
CA ALA A 214 3.84 19.38 4.21
C ALA A 214 4.66 18.84 5.40
N TRP A 215 4.01 18.59 6.53
CA TRP A 215 4.64 18.03 7.73
C TRP A 215 5.14 16.60 7.49
N ALA A 216 4.37 15.76 6.79
CA ALA A 216 4.76 14.41 6.44
C ALA A 216 5.99 14.39 5.50
N VAL A 217 6.07 15.30 4.52
CA VAL A 217 7.28 15.47 3.70
C VAL A 217 8.50 15.83 4.55
N ASN A 218 8.34 16.79 5.49
CA ASN A 218 9.41 17.14 6.42
C ASN A 218 9.82 15.96 7.30
N ALA A 219 8.85 15.15 7.75
CA ALA A 219 9.12 13.95 8.53
C ALA A 219 9.96 12.94 7.73
N LEU A 220 9.62 12.67 6.47
CA LEU A 220 10.42 11.77 5.64
C LEU A 220 11.83 12.30 5.42
N LEU A 221 11.98 13.58 5.06
CA LEU A 221 13.29 14.16 4.76
C LEU A 221 14.17 14.29 6.01
N ARG A 222 13.66 14.89 7.09
CA ARG A 222 14.47 15.23 8.26
C ARG A 222 14.63 14.10 9.26
N VAL A 223 13.59 13.29 9.43
CA VAL A 223 13.65 12.13 10.33
C VAL A 223 14.11 10.89 9.57
N GLY A 224 13.43 10.51 8.49
CA GLY A 224 13.75 9.30 7.72
C GLY A 224 15.14 9.35 7.10
N VAL A 225 15.40 10.38 6.28
CA VAL A 225 16.65 10.48 5.52
C VAL A 225 17.81 11.00 6.39
N ASP A 226 17.60 12.13 7.08
CA ASP A 226 18.72 12.79 7.79
C ASP A 226 19.05 12.14 9.13
N SER A 227 18.04 11.73 9.92
CA SER A 227 18.27 11.21 11.27
C SER A 227 18.39 9.69 11.31
N LEU A 228 17.49 8.95 10.65
CA LEU A 228 17.46 7.49 10.67
C LEU A 228 18.27 6.86 9.56
N ASN A 229 18.62 7.60 8.51
CA ASN A 229 19.34 7.14 7.32
C ASN A 229 18.75 5.84 6.76
N VAL A 230 17.44 5.87 6.40
CA VAL A 230 16.68 4.70 5.93
C VAL A 230 17.06 4.28 4.53
N ASP A 231 16.84 3.00 4.20
CA ASP A 231 17.01 2.44 2.85
C ASP A 231 15.75 2.66 2.00
N VAL A 232 14.58 2.68 2.65
CA VAL A 232 13.27 2.86 2.02
C VAL A 232 12.47 3.91 2.78
N GLY A 233 11.86 4.84 2.05
CA GLY A 233 10.94 5.84 2.59
C GLY A 233 9.53 5.67 2.02
N TYR A 234 8.51 5.62 2.87
CA TYR A 234 7.11 5.71 2.46
C TYR A 234 6.57 7.08 2.86
N LEU A 235 5.92 7.75 1.93
CA LEU A 235 5.22 9.01 2.15
C LEU A 235 3.75 8.83 1.74
N TRP A 236 2.82 9.11 2.65
CA TRP A 236 1.40 9.12 2.37
C TRP A 236 0.86 10.55 2.47
N LEU A 237 0.36 11.09 1.37
CA LEU A 237 -0.35 12.36 1.29
C LEU A 237 -1.86 12.07 1.36
N SER A 238 -2.59 12.75 2.24
CA SER A 238 -4.03 12.50 2.44
C SER A 238 -4.93 13.14 1.39
N ASP A 239 -4.40 14.09 0.61
CA ASP A 239 -5.10 14.69 -0.52
C ASP A 239 -4.73 14.00 -1.84
N PRO A 240 -5.67 13.96 -2.79
CA PRO A 240 -6.95 14.68 -2.86
C PRO A 240 -8.13 14.06 -2.12
N ASP A 241 -8.06 12.81 -1.65
CA ASP A 241 -9.17 12.06 -1.06
C ASP A 241 -9.87 12.85 0.06
N HIS A 242 -9.09 13.28 1.07
CA HIS A 242 -9.58 13.99 2.24
C HIS A 242 -10.45 15.22 1.87
N THR A 243 -10.03 15.96 0.86
CA THR A 243 -10.75 17.16 0.40
C THR A 243 -11.91 16.81 -0.54
N ALA A 244 -11.71 15.85 -1.44
CA ALA A 244 -12.69 15.55 -2.49
C ALA A 244 -13.97 14.89 -1.95
N HIS A 245 -13.90 14.18 -0.83
CA HIS A 245 -15.09 13.63 -0.17
C HIS A 245 -16.16 14.69 0.14
N GLY A 246 -15.75 15.83 0.66
CA GLY A 246 -16.67 16.92 1.00
C GLY A 246 -16.89 17.92 -0.13
N ALA A 247 -15.85 18.21 -0.91
CA ALA A 247 -15.89 19.26 -1.94
C ALA A 247 -16.40 18.77 -3.31
N GLY A 248 -16.30 17.47 -3.57
CA GLY A 248 -16.67 16.86 -4.86
C GLY A 248 -15.54 16.84 -5.87
N LEU A 249 -15.58 15.82 -6.72
CA LEU A 249 -14.62 15.60 -7.80
C LEU A 249 -14.65 16.72 -8.83
N GLY A 250 -13.50 17.35 -9.09
CA GLY A 250 -13.37 18.47 -10.04
C GLY A 250 -13.83 19.82 -9.52
N SER A 251 -14.17 19.96 -8.23
CA SER A 251 -14.41 21.26 -7.61
C SER A 251 -13.11 22.07 -7.52
N ALA A 252 -13.23 23.40 -7.40
CA ALA A 252 -12.07 24.29 -7.24
C ALA A 252 -11.22 23.91 -6.00
N MET A 253 -11.86 23.46 -4.92
CA MET A 253 -11.17 23.04 -3.70
C MET A 253 -10.43 21.71 -3.89
N ALA A 254 -11.05 20.71 -4.52
CA ALA A 254 -10.39 19.45 -4.85
C ALA A 254 -9.23 19.66 -5.83
N ASP A 255 -9.39 20.48 -6.87
CA ASP A 255 -8.30 20.85 -7.79
C ASP A 255 -7.16 21.61 -7.07
N SER A 256 -7.48 22.43 -6.07
CA SER A 256 -6.47 23.10 -5.24
C SER A 256 -5.70 22.12 -4.37
N SER A 257 -6.36 21.12 -3.79
CA SER A 257 -5.73 20.08 -2.98
C SER A 257 -4.77 19.22 -3.81
N ILE A 258 -5.17 18.85 -5.05
CA ILE A 258 -4.32 18.12 -5.99
C ILE A 258 -3.05 18.91 -6.31
N ARG A 259 -3.20 20.21 -6.67
CA ARG A 259 -2.04 21.08 -6.95
C ARG A 259 -1.13 21.24 -5.74
N ALA A 260 -1.71 21.28 -4.54
CA ALA A 260 -0.94 21.38 -3.31
C ALA A 260 -0.15 20.10 -3.03
N ALA A 261 -0.78 18.93 -3.17
CA ALA A 261 -0.10 17.64 -3.02
C ALA A 261 1.03 17.46 -4.05
N ASP A 262 0.84 17.91 -5.29
CA ASP A 262 1.89 17.92 -6.31
C ASP A 262 3.06 18.87 -5.96
N ARG A 263 2.79 20.04 -5.35
CA ARG A 263 3.86 20.90 -4.81
C ARG A 263 4.66 20.19 -3.70
N GLU A 264 4.00 19.42 -2.86
CA GLU A 264 4.70 18.64 -1.84
C GLU A 264 5.56 17.53 -2.44
N LEU A 265 5.13 16.90 -3.52
CA LEU A 265 5.98 16.00 -4.30
C LEU A 265 7.20 16.76 -4.85
N GLY A 266 7.03 17.97 -5.37
CA GLY A 266 8.13 18.83 -5.80
C GLY A 266 9.12 19.11 -4.66
N ARG A 267 8.62 19.48 -3.47
CA ARG A 267 9.46 19.71 -2.28
C ARG A 267 10.24 18.45 -1.86
N LEU A 268 9.63 17.27 -1.95
CA LEU A 268 10.32 16.01 -1.71
C LEU A 268 11.47 15.82 -2.70
N LEU A 269 11.20 15.99 -4.00
CA LEU A 269 12.22 15.82 -5.05
C LEU A 269 13.37 16.81 -4.88
N ASP A 270 13.08 18.09 -4.69
CA ASP A 270 14.08 19.14 -4.44
C ASP A 270 14.88 18.85 -3.16
N GLY A 271 14.20 18.34 -2.13
CA GLY A 271 14.82 17.90 -0.88
C GLY A 271 15.77 16.71 -1.05
N LEU A 272 15.46 15.78 -1.94
CA LEU A 272 16.34 14.66 -2.29
C LEU A 272 17.56 15.14 -3.10
N VAL A 273 17.36 16.02 -4.06
CA VAL A 273 18.45 16.64 -4.84
C VAL A 273 19.42 17.39 -3.92
N ALA A 274 18.91 18.23 -3.01
CA ALA A 274 19.73 18.95 -2.03
C ALA A 274 20.58 18.03 -1.12
N ARG A 275 20.20 16.76 -1.03
CA ARG A 275 20.91 15.71 -0.26
C ARG A 275 21.82 14.84 -1.11
N GLY A 276 21.97 15.15 -2.40
CA GLY A 276 22.76 14.35 -3.35
C GLY A 276 22.13 13.00 -3.70
N LEU A 277 20.80 12.87 -3.56
CA LEU A 277 20.06 11.64 -3.78
C LEU A 277 19.22 11.67 -5.07
N GLY A 278 19.15 12.80 -5.79
CA GLY A 278 18.27 13.00 -6.94
C GLY A 278 18.35 11.92 -8.01
N ASP A 279 19.57 11.48 -8.36
CA ASP A 279 19.79 10.50 -9.44
C ASP A 279 19.92 9.05 -8.94
N SER A 280 19.94 8.82 -7.63
CA SER A 280 20.21 7.52 -7.03
C SER A 280 18.98 6.81 -6.49
N VAL A 281 17.89 7.54 -6.28
CA VAL A 281 16.64 7.02 -5.70
C VAL A 281 15.69 6.55 -6.78
N ASN A 282 15.12 5.36 -6.60
CA ASN A 282 13.96 4.90 -7.35
C ASN A 282 12.70 5.42 -6.68
N LEU A 283 11.94 6.23 -7.39
CA LEU A 283 10.66 6.79 -6.94
C LEU A 283 9.52 5.99 -7.56
N ILE A 284 8.55 5.61 -6.72
CA ILE A 284 7.28 5.02 -7.13
C ILE A 284 6.18 5.92 -6.57
N VAL A 285 5.31 6.43 -7.41
CA VAL A 285 4.14 7.23 -7.02
C VAL A 285 2.90 6.44 -7.37
N VAL A 286 2.03 6.21 -6.40
CA VAL A 286 0.76 5.50 -6.59
C VAL A 286 -0.39 6.26 -5.95
N SER A 287 -1.62 5.92 -6.31
CA SER A 287 -2.77 6.11 -5.43
C SER A 287 -3.25 4.76 -4.89
N ASP A 288 -3.87 4.78 -3.76
CA ASP A 288 -4.46 3.58 -3.16
C ASP A 288 -5.77 3.18 -3.87
N HIS A 289 -6.54 4.14 -4.36
CA HIS A 289 -7.75 3.95 -5.19
C HIS A 289 -7.99 5.15 -6.12
N GLY A 290 -8.97 4.99 -6.99
CA GLY A 290 -9.56 6.08 -7.75
C GLY A 290 -10.71 6.74 -6.99
N PHE A 291 -11.62 7.45 -7.71
CA PHE A 291 -12.66 8.26 -7.10
C PHE A 291 -13.87 8.44 -8.04
N SER A 292 -15.07 8.56 -7.49
CA SER A 292 -16.33 8.73 -8.24
C SER A 292 -17.22 9.80 -7.62
N THR A 293 -18.09 10.41 -8.43
CA THR A 293 -19.16 11.29 -7.95
C THR A 293 -20.29 10.45 -7.34
N HIS A 294 -20.85 10.86 -6.22
CA HIS A 294 -21.97 10.17 -5.60
C HIS A 294 -23.31 10.74 -6.07
N VAL A 295 -24.23 9.87 -6.44
CA VAL A 295 -25.59 10.21 -6.93
C VAL A 295 -26.69 9.34 -6.31
N GLY A 296 -26.37 8.58 -5.27
CA GLY A 296 -27.31 7.72 -4.55
C GLY A 296 -28.22 8.48 -3.59
N ASP A 297 -29.32 7.83 -3.21
CA ASP A 297 -30.20 8.38 -2.19
C ASP A 297 -29.59 8.24 -0.76
N SER A 298 -30.16 8.95 0.20
CA SER A 298 -29.70 8.92 1.59
C SER A 298 -30.24 7.74 2.40
N LYS A 299 -31.00 6.83 1.80
CA LYS A 299 -31.58 5.68 2.51
C LYS A 299 -30.50 4.68 2.86
N SER A 300 -30.28 4.47 4.14
CA SER A 300 -29.27 3.55 4.64
C SER A 300 -29.61 2.08 4.28
N LEU A 301 -28.57 1.25 4.14
CA LEU A 301 -28.71 -0.19 3.97
C LEU A 301 -29.55 -0.81 5.13
N ARG A 302 -29.40 -0.33 6.36
CA ARG A 302 -30.18 -0.79 7.51
C ARG A 302 -31.67 -0.57 7.30
N THR A 303 -32.07 0.58 6.80
CA THR A 303 -33.47 0.89 6.45
C THR A 303 -33.99 -0.05 5.37
N ARG A 304 -33.19 -0.36 4.36
CA ARG A 304 -33.59 -1.28 3.28
C ARG A 304 -33.75 -2.73 3.75
N LEU A 305 -32.94 -3.17 4.68
CA LEU A 305 -33.02 -4.52 5.25
C LEU A 305 -34.27 -4.69 6.15
N GLY A 306 -34.82 -3.61 6.70
CA GLY A 306 -35.97 -3.68 7.59
C GLY A 306 -35.73 -4.64 8.77
N ALA A 307 -36.63 -5.57 9.02
CA ALA A 307 -36.51 -6.56 10.12
C ALA A 307 -35.26 -7.48 9.98
N LEU A 308 -34.69 -7.66 8.80
CA LEU A 308 -33.47 -8.44 8.65
C LEU A 308 -32.24 -7.74 9.30
N ALA A 309 -32.30 -6.43 9.50
CA ALA A 309 -31.22 -5.65 10.09
C ALA A 309 -30.85 -6.08 11.50
N ASP A 310 -31.77 -6.69 12.27
CA ASP A 310 -31.55 -7.17 13.63
C ASP A 310 -30.86 -8.56 13.66
N SER A 311 -30.79 -9.22 12.51
CA SER A 311 -30.15 -10.52 12.35
C SER A 311 -28.74 -10.44 11.74
N VAL A 312 -28.25 -9.21 11.42
CA VAL A 312 -26.97 -9.00 10.76
C VAL A 312 -26.15 -7.91 11.42
N VAL A 313 -24.84 -7.90 11.15
CA VAL A 313 -23.94 -6.76 11.40
C VAL A 313 -23.49 -6.22 10.06
N ILE A 314 -23.65 -4.92 9.87
CA ILE A 314 -23.21 -4.18 8.67
C ILE A 314 -21.89 -3.50 9.02
N ALA A 315 -20.83 -3.83 8.28
CA ALA A 315 -19.50 -3.25 8.43
C ALA A 315 -19.02 -2.76 7.04
N GLY A 316 -19.22 -1.48 6.76
CA GLY A 316 -19.01 -0.93 5.41
C GLY A 316 -19.94 -1.58 4.38
N SER A 317 -19.37 -2.17 3.34
CA SER A 317 -20.08 -2.94 2.32
C SER A 317 -20.26 -4.42 2.66
N ALA A 318 -19.75 -4.86 3.80
CA ALA A 318 -19.82 -6.24 4.25
C ALA A 318 -20.98 -6.46 5.23
N ILE A 319 -21.69 -7.59 5.08
CA ILE A 319 -22.85 -7.97 5.91
C ILE A 319 -22.58 -9.35 6.51
N HIS A 320 -22.43 -9.38 7.83
CA HIS A 320 -22.26 -10.60 8.61
C HIS A 320 -23.59 -11.08 9.16
N VAL A 321 -23.94 -12.33 8.93
CA VAL A 321 -25.18 -12.95 9.45
C VAL A 321 -24.95 -13.46 10.86
N ARG A 322 -25.67 -12.93 11.84
CA ARG A 322 -25.62 -13.35 13.25
C ARG A 322 -26.64 -14.41 13.60
N ARG A 323 -27.81 -14.38 12.95
CA ARG A 323 -28.95 -15.27 13.21
C ARG A 323 -29.58 -15.74 11.91
N GLY A 324 -30.13 -16.94 11.90
CA GLY A 324 -30.89 -17.49 10.78
C GLY A 324 -30.05 -18.07 9.62
N GLY A 325 -28.72 -18.06 9.73
CA GLY A 325 -27.80 -18.74 8.84
C GLY A 325 -28.01 -18.44 7.36
N THR A 326 -27.99 -19.49 6.52
CA THR A 326 -28.13 -19.37 5.06
C THR A 326 -29.46 -18.75 4.63
N GLY A 327 -30.56 -18.96 5.38
CA GLY A 327 -31.86 -18.35 5.09
C GLY A 327 -31.83 -16.83 5.16
N THR A 328 -31.19 -16.27 6.22
CA THR A 328 -31.01 -14.82 6.39
C THR A 328 -30.06 -14.27 5.32
N ARG A 329 -28.92 -14.95 5.02
CA ARG A 329 -28.02 -14.55 3.93
C ARG A 329 -28.78 -14.42 2.61
N ASP A 330 -29.56 -15.42 2.24
CA ASP A 330 -30.27 -15.44 0.97
C ASP A 330 -31.41 -14.39 0.93
N ALA A 331 -32.02 -14.10 2.08
CA ALA A 331 -32.97 -13.00 2.21
C ALA A 331 -32.30 -11.63 2.01
N VAL A 332 -31.15 -11.40 2.63
CA VAL A 332 -30.32 -10.20 2.42
C VAL A 332 -29.96 -10.04 0.95
N VAL A 333 -29.48 -11.10 0.32
CA VAL A 333 -29.13 -11.08 -1.11
C VAL A 333 -30.34 -10.70 -1.98
N ARG A 334 -31.56 -11.23 -1.71
CA ARG A 334 -32.76 -10.84 -2.44
C ARG A 334 -33.11 -9.37 -2.28
N VAL A 335 -32.98 -8.80 -1.07
CA VAL A 335 -33.16 -7.37 -0.83
C VAL A 335 -32.20 -6.54 -1.68
N LEU A 336 -30.91 -6.90 -1.67
CA LEU A 336 -29.88 -6.20 -2.45
C LEU A 336 -30.12 -6.32 -3.97
N GLN A 337 -30.56 -7.48 -4.46
CA GLN A 337 -30.87 -7.67 -5.88
C GLN A 337 -32.02 -6.78 -6.37
N GLN A 338 -32.96 -6.45 -5.47
CA GLN A 338 -34.09 -5.57 -5.76
C GLN A 338 -33.76 -4.08 -5.50
N TRP A 339 -32.66 -3.77 -4.88
CA TRP A 339 -32.28 -2.39 -4.55
C TRP A 339 -31.50 -1.75 -5.69
N PRO A 340 -32.00 -0.66 -6.34
CA PRO A 340 -31.36 -0.04 -7.49
C PRO A 340 -29.95 0.51 -7.21
N GLU A 341 -29.68 0.90 -5.98
CA GLU A 341 -28.36 1.41 -5.57
C GLU A 341 -27.32 0.30 -5.34
N ALA A 342 -27.74 -0.95 -5.13
CA ALA A 342 -26.82 -2.06 -5.01
C ALA A 342 -26.40 -2.54 -6.41
N GLY A 343 -25.11 -2.57 -6.68
CA GLY A 343 -24.54 -3.15 -7.89
C GLY A 343 -24.26 -4.65 -7.74
N ALA A 344 -22.99 -5.03 -7.84
CA ALA A 344 -22.58 -6.42 -7.72
C ALA A 344 -22.67 -6.94 -6.27
N ILE A 345 -23.06 -8.21 -6.15
CA ILE A 345 -23.20 -8.91 -4.86
C ILE A 345 -22.26 -10.13 -4.90
N PHE A 346 -21.49 -10.29 -3.83
CA PHE A 346 -20.53 -11.36 -3.68
C PHE A 346 -20.84 -12.18 -2.44
N THR A 347 -20.72 -13.52 -2.57
CA THR A 347 -20.84 -14.46 -1.46
C THR A 347 -19.72 -15.50 -1.53
N ALA A 348 -19.58 -16.34 -0.52
CA ALA A 348 -18.62 -17.44 -0.53
C ALA A 348 -18.73 -18.27 -1.83
N PRO A 349 -17.65 -18.97 -2.26
CA PRO A 349 -17.70 -19.79 -3.46
C PRO A 349 -18.83 -20.81 -3.46
N GLY A 350 -19.60 -20.85 -4.56
CA GLY A 350 -20.63 -21.84 -4.82
C GLY A 350 -20.08 -23.05 -5.58
N ALA A 351 -20.96 -23.98 -5.92
CA ALA A 351 -20.63 -25.19 -6.68
C ALA A 351 -20.19 -24.90 -8.12
N VAL A 352 -20.68 -23.81 -8.71
CA VAL A 352 -20.31 -23.38 -10.06
C VAL A 352 -19.14 -22.43 -10.00
N SER A 353 -18.07 -22.71 -10.74
CA SER A 353 -16.86 -21.91 -10.77
C SER A 353 -17.16 -20.42 -11.03
N GLY A 354 -16.60 -19.56 -10.19
CA GLY A 354 -16.75 -18.11 -10.27
C GLY A 354 -18.06 -17.56 -9.71
N LYS A 355 -19.08 -18.39 -9.47
CA LYS A 355 -20.36 -17.99 -8.86
C LYS A 355 -20.31 -18.13 -7.34
N GLY A 356 -21.06 -17.27 -6.66
CA GLY A 356 -21.25 -17.35 -5.22
C GLY A 356 -22.24 -18.45 -4.82
N VAL A 357 -22.26 -18.77 -3.52
CA VAL A 357 -23.13 -19.79 -2.95
C VAL A 357 -24.62 -19.37 -2.96
N ALA A 358 -24.91 -18.08 -2.88
CA ALA A 358 -26.26 -17.55 -3.04
C ALA A 358 -26.59 -17.32 -4.53
N PRO A 359 -27.82 -17.65 -4.99
CA PRO A 359 -28.18 -17.47 -6.40
C PRO A 359 -28.02 -16.02 -6.88
N GLY A 360 -27.48 -15.85 -8.10
CA GLY A 360 -27.28 -14.52 -8.71
C GLY A 360 -26.08 -13.74 -8.16
N THR A 361 -25.22 -14.34 -7.32
CA THR A 361 -24.02 -13.67 -6.78
C THR A 361 -22.72 -14.17 -7.43
N ILE A 362 -21.68 -13.34 -7.36
CA ILE A 362 -20.31 -13.67 -7.77
C ILE A 362 -19.57 -14.26 -6.57
N SER A 363 -18.62 -15.15 -6.81
CA SER A 363 -17.75 -15.70 -5.76
C SER A 363 -16.77 -14.67 -5.23
N THR A 364 -16.63 -14.54 -3.90
CA THR A 364 -15.59 -13.74 -3.23
C THR A 364 -14.17 -14.16 -3.63
N ALA A 365 -13.97 -15.40 -4.10
CA ALA A 365 -12.68 -15.84 -4.64
C ALA A 365 -12.24 -15.04 -5.88
N ARG A 366 -13.20 -14.56 -6.69
CA ARG A 366 -12.91 -13.82 -7.93
C ARG A 366 -12.35 -12.42 -7.67
N ILE A 367 -12.56 -11.90 -6.48
CA ILE A 367 -12.09 -10.58 -6.05
C ILE A 367 -11.00 -10.67 -4.97
N GLY A 368 -10.45 -11.87 -4.73
CA GLY A 368 -9.42 -12.08 -3.71
C GLY A 368 -9.87 -11.74 -2.28
N TRP A 369 -11.17 -11.89 -1.97
CA TRP A 369 -11.75 -11.51 -0.68
C TRP A 369 -12.13 -12.73 0.19
N GLN A 370 -11.40 -13.83 0.06
CA GLN A 370 -11.58 -15.04 0.89
C GLN A 370 -10.61 -15.03 2.06
N HIS A 371 -11.13 -14.80 3.25
CA HIS A 371 -10.40 -14.82 4.51
C HIS A 371 -11.28 -15.36 5.62
N ALA A 372 -10.70 -15.87 6.71
CA ALA A 372 -11.45 -16.33 7.88
C ALA A 372 -12.34 -15.24 8.54
N ARG A 373 -12.05 -13.96 8.22
CA ARG A 373 -12.81 -12.79 8.68
C ARG A 373 -13.86 -12.30 7.69
N SER A 374 -14.00 -12.95 6.53
CA SER A 374 -14.96 -12.53 5.50
C SER A 374 -16.39 -12.63 5.99
N ALA A 375 -17.19 -11.65 5.61
CA ALA A 375 -18.63 -11.65 5.85
C ALA A 375 -19.36 -12.65 4.95
N ASP A 376 -20.64 -12.90 5.24
CA ASP A 376 -21.49 -13.77 4.45
C ASP A 376 -21.88 -13.16 3.10
N VAL A 377 -22.01 -11.82 3.05
CA VAL A 377 -22.33 -11.04 1.87
C VAL A 377 -21.45 -9.81 1.81
N LEU A 378 -20.87 -9.55 0.65
CA LEU A 378 -20.24 -8.28 0.30
C LEU A 378 -21.01 -7.72 -0.90
N PHE A 379 -21.24 -6.41 -0.95
CA PHE A 379 -21.85 -5.78 -2.12
C PHE A 379 -21.08 -4.51 -2.50
N SER A 380 -21.21 -4.12 -3.76
CA SER A 380 -20.76 -2.84 -4.27
C SER A 380 -21.97 -1.98 -4.59
N ALA A 381 -21.90 -0.67 -4.38
CA ALA A 381 -22.89 0.22 -4.96
C ALA A 381 -22.86 0.12 -6.50
N ASP A 382 -24.00 0.37 -7.14
CA ASP A 382 -24.08 0.45 -8.59
C ASP A 382 -23.43 1.74 -9.11
N TRP A 383 -23.02 1.75 -10.37
CA TRP A 383 -22.27 2.82 -10.96
C TRP A 383 -22.61 3.03 -12.44
N SER A 384 -22.28 4.20 -13.00
CA SER A 384 -22.42 4.49 -14.41
C SER A 384 -21.25 5.27 -15.01
N HIS A 385 -21.27 5.45 -16.34
CA HIS A 385 -20.29 6.24 -17.07
C HIS A 385 -20.65 7.74 -17.18
N GLN A 386 -21.70 8.19 -16.51
CA GLN A 386 -22.13 9.58 -16.55
C GLN A 386 -21.01 10.51 -16.04
N SER A 387 -20.98 11.70 -16.62
CA SER A 387 -20.05 12.73 -16.19
C SER A 387 -20.74 13.69 -15.22
N ASN A 388 -20.00 14.14 -14.23
CA ASN A 388 -20.44 15.24 -13.38
C ASN A 388 -20.35 16.59 -14.11
N THR A 389 -20.78 17.68 -13.47
CA THR A 389 -20.76 19.05 -14.02
C THR A 389 -19.35 19.57 -14.33
N ALA A 390 -18.31 19.01 -13.70
CA ALA A 390 -16.92 19.33 -13.97
C ALA A 390 -16.30 18.48 -15.11
N GLY A 391 -17.08 17.61 -15.75
CA GLY A 391 -16.66 16.78 -16.89
C GLY A 391 -15.98 15.46 -16.51
N PHE A 392 -15.86 15.11 -15.22
CA PHE A 392 -15.29 13.83 -14.79
C PHE A 392 -16.30 12.72 -14.90
N ARG A 393 -15.94 11.67 -15.63
CA ARG A 393 -16.76 10.46 -15.79
C ARG A 393 -16.70 9.59 -14.53
N GLY A 394 -17.79 8.88 -14.30
CA GLY A 394 -17.93 7.92 -13.22
C GLY A 394 -18.77 8.47 -12.08
N ASP A 395 -19.98 7.96 -11.97
CA ASP A 395 -20.81 8.14 -10.79
C ASP A 395 -21.09 6.79 -10.10
N THR A 396 -21.40 6.85 -8.80
CA THR A 396 -21.80 5.69 -8.01
C THR A 396 -23.06 6.01 -7.21
N ARG A 397 -23.90 4.98 -7.02
CA ARG A 397 -25.14 5.09 -6.26
C ARG A 397 -24.92 5.10 -4.74
N GLN A 398 -23.88 5.78 -4.30
CA GLN A 398 -23.60 6.03 -2.89
C GLN A 398 -24.14 7.40 -2.48
N SER A 399 -24.47 7.57 -1.20
CA SER A 399 -24.85 8.85 -0.62
C SER A 399 -23.62 9.74 -0.36
N GLY A 400 -23.82 11.05 -0.25
CA GLY A 400 -22.76 12.04 -0.09
C GLY A 400 -22.41 12.75 -1.38
N VAL A 401 -21.25 13.40 -1.45
CA VAL A 401 -20.84 14.25 -2.58
C VAL A 401 -19.98 13.46 -3.57
N ALA A 402 -18.96 12.79 -3.08
CA ALA A 402 -18.05 11.97 -3.87
C ALA A 402 -17.27 11.00 -2.95
N GLY A 403 -16.70 9.95 -3.53
CA GLY A 403 -15.95 8.95 -2.78
C GLY A 403 -15.53 7.77 -3.65
N HIS A 404 -15.36 6.62 -3.01
CA HIS A 404 -14.80 5.42 -3.59
C HIS A 404 -15.32 4.18 -2.85
N GLY A 405 -14.74 3.01 -3.10
CA GLY A 405 -15.09 1.76 -2.38
C GLY A 405 -15.90 0.81 -3.23
N THR A 406 -16.20 1.16 -4.49
CA THR A 406 -17.07 0.38 -5.36
C THR A 406 -16.27 -0.44 -6.38
N SER A 407 -17.00 -1.30 -7.11
CA SER A 407 -16.50 -2.04 -8.26
C SER A 407 -16.50 -1.24 -9.56
N SER A 408 -16.71 0.07 -9.48
CA SER A 408 -16.58 1.01 -10.59
C SER A 408 -15.16 0.99 -11.15
N PRO A 409 -14.98 0.97 -12.49
CA PRO A 409 -13.63 1.09 -13.06
C PRO A 409 -12.96 2.42 -12.72
N TYR A 410 -13.70 3.44 -12.30
CA TYR A 410 -13.18 4.74 -11.87
C TYR A 410 -12.64 4.71 -10.45
N ASP A 411 -13.15 3.82 -9.58
CA ASP A 411 -12.61 3.57 -8.24
C ASP A 411 -11.46 2.56 -8.28
N VAL A 412 -11.55 1.58 -9.20
CA VAL A 412 -10.51 0.55 -9.40
C VAL A 412 -9.26 1.15 -10.05
N ALA A 413 -9.40 2.10 -10.99
CA ALA A 413 -8.27 2.71 -11.66
C ALA A 413 -7.48 3.60 -10.70
N ALA A 414 -6.29 3.16 -10.33
CA ALA A 414 -5.36 3.87 -9.46
C ALA A 414 -4.18 4.45 -10.27
N THR A 415 -3.61 5.52 -9.75
CA THR A 415 -2.39 6.13 -10.31
C THR A 415 -1.18 5.21 -10.14
N PHE A 416 -0.33 5.14 -11.16
CA PHE A 416 1.02 4.59 -11.07
C PHE A 416 1.98 5.36 -11.94
N VAL A 417 3.02 5.92 -11.33
CA VAL A 417 4.17 6.54 -12.01
C VAL A 417 5.44 6.06 -11.32
N ALA A 418 6.46 5.67 -12.09
CA ALA A 418 7.75 5.29 -11.53
C ALA A 418 8.89 5.96 -12.29
N HIS A 419 9.89 6.45 -11.57
CA HIS A 419 11.06 7.13 -12.10
C HIS A 419 12.31 6.78 -11.29
N GLY A 420 13.47 6.75 -11.93
CA GLY A 420 14.75 6.52 -11.25
C GLY A 420 15.66 5.57 -12.01
N PRO A 421 16.86 5.29 -11.48
CA PRO A 421 17.91 4.58 -12.21
C PRO A 421 17.52 3.17 -12.65
N ALA A 422 16.62 2.49 -11.94
CA ALA A 422 16.19 1.13 -12.28
C ALA A 422 15.04 1.09 -13.30
N PHE A 423 14.25 2.15 -13.43
CA PHE A 423 13.07 2.17 -14.27
C PHE A 423 13.37 2.57 -15.72
N LEU A 424 12.53 2.12 -16.64
CA LEU A 424 12.50 2.58 -18.02
C LEU A 424 12.17 4.09 -18.07
N SER A 425 12.46 4.73 -19.21
CA SER A 425 12.21 6.16 -19.40
C SER A 425 11.26 6.36 -20.56
N GLY A 426 10.25 7.24 -20.39
CA GLY A 426 9.29 7.62 -21.42
C GLY A 426 8.37 6.46 -21.85
N VAL A 427 7.99 5.58 -20.93
CA VAL A 427 7.20 4.37 -21.25
C VAL A 427 5.81 4.45 -20.64
N GLN A 428 4.80 4.24 -21.46
CA GLN A 428 3.45 3.92 -21.02
C GLN A 428 3.31 2.40 -20.90
N ALA A 429 3.12 1.90 -19.68
CA ALA A 429 2.98 0.47 -19.42
C ALA A 429 1.57 -0.02 -19.75
N GLU A 430 1.50 -1.07 -20.60
CA GLU A 430 0.25 -1.65 -21.07
C GLU A 430 -0.16 -2.91 -20.31
N VAL A 431 0.73 -3.48 -19.51
CA VAL A 431 0.45 -4.67 -18.70
C VAL A 431 -0.20 -4.24 -17.39
N PRO A 432 -1.32 -4.85 -16.98
CA PRO A 432 -1.95 -4.57 -15.71
C PRO A 432 -1.05 -4.77 -14.50
N SER A 433 -1.21 -3.91 -13.52
CA SER A 433 -0.54 -3.95 -12.21
C SER A 433 -1.51 -3.55 -11.10
N SER A 434 -1.14 -3.73 -9.84
CA SER A 434 -1.95 -3.36 -8.69
C SER A 434 -1.10 -2.91 -7.49
N ASN A 435 -1.76 -2.36 -6.48
CA ASN A 435 -1.11 -1.98 -5.22
C ASN A 435 -0.41 -3.16 -4.52
N ALA A 436 -0.86 -4.40 -4.73
CA ALA A 436 -0.17 -5.59 -4.21
C ALA A 436 1.19 -5.85 -4.87
N ASP A 437 1.43 -5.32 -6.08
CA ASP A 437 2.66 -5.53 -6.84
C ASP A 437 3.80 -4.59 -6.40
N ILE A 438 3.49 -3.57 -5.57
CA ILE A 438 4.47 -2.57 -5.14
C ILE A 438 5.53 -3.18 -4.22
N VAL A 439 5.12 -3.93 -3.20
CA VAL A 439 6.07 -4.58 -2.27
C VAL A 439 7.02 -5.54 -2.98
N PRO A 440 6.56 -6.51 -3.80
CA PRO A 440 7.46 -7.38 -4.53
C PRO A 440 8.40 -6.62 -5.49
N THR A 441 7.95 -5.50 -6.08
CA THR A 441 8.79 -4.65 -6.90
C THR A 441 9.88 -3.96 -6.08
N ILE A 442 9.55 -3.39 -4.90
CA ILE A 442 10.53 -2.78 -3.99
C ILE A 442 11.54 -3.84 -3.51
N LEU A 443 11.10 -5.02 -3.11
CA LEU A 443 12.00 -6.11 -2.70
C LEU A 443 12.97 -6.48 -3.83
N HIS A 444 12.48 -6.56 -5.08
CA HIS A 444 13.33 -6.81 -6.25
C HIS A 444 14.37 -5.70 -6.45
N LEU A 445 13.97 -4.42 -6.38
CA LEU A 445 14.87 -3.26 -6.50
C LEU A 445 15.97 -3.28 -5.41
N LEU A 446 15.71 -3.88 -4.27
CA LEU A 446 16.65 -4.02 -3.17
C LEU A 446 17.49 -5.31 -3.24
N GLY A 447 17.34 -6.11 -4.31
CA GLY A 447 18.03 -7.39 -4.45
C GLY A 447 17.59 -8.44 -3.45
N ARG A 448 16.31 -8.41 -3.04
CA ARG A 448 15.72 -9.39 -2.09
C ARG A 448 14.75 -10.31 -2.83
N PRO A 449 14.44 -11.50 -2.28
CA PRO A 449 13.41 -12.36 -2.85
C PRO A 449 12.10 -11.57 -3.04
N SER A 450 11.63 -11.46 -4.27
CA SER A 450 10.51 -10.60 -4.63
C SER A 450 9.14 -11.20 -4.31
N THR A 451 9.04 -12.53 -4.24
CA THR A 451 7.78 -13.24 -3.95
C THR A 451 7.92 -14.17 -2.73
N PRO A 452 8.25 -13.62 -1.54
CA PRO A 452 8.31 -14.43 -0.33
C PRO A 452 6.91 -14.86 0.09
N SER A 453 6.81 -15.87 0.96
CA SER A 453 5.53 -16.37 1.49
C SER A 453 4.64 -15.22 1.99
N GLY A 454 3.34 -15.27 1.66
CA GLY A 454 2.34 -14.28 2.01
C GLY A 454 2.27 -13.06 1.06
N VAL A 455 3.13 -12.96 0.04
CA VAL A 455 2.99 -11.98 -1.05
C VAL A 455 2.15 -12.60 -2.16
N THR A 456 1.12 -11.89 -2.63
CA THR A 456 0.25 -12.33 -3.72
C THR A 456 0.44 -11.52 -5.00
N GLY A 457 1.04 -10.33 -4.88
CA GLY A 457 1.43 -9.52 -6.02
C GLY A 457 2.67 -10.06 -6.73
N ARG A 458 2.98 -9.52 -7.90
CA ARG A 458 4.15 -9.85 -8.71
C ARG A 458 5.13 -8.67 -8.82
N PRO A 459 6.44 -8.87 -8.99
CA PRO A 459 7.35 -7.78 -9.31
C PRO A 459 7.07 -7.27 -10.73
N LEU A 460 7.11 -5.96 -10.93
CA LEU A 460 6.83 -5.28 -12.21
C LEU A 460 8.09 -5.22 -13.07
N LEU A 461 8.65 -6.37 -13.42
CA LEU A 461 9.94 -6.48 -14.12
C LEU A 461 9.93 -5.87 -15.53
N GLU A 462 8.77 -5.84 -16.18
CA GLU A 462 8.56 -5.23 -17.49
C GLU A 462 8.76 -3.70 -17.50
N MET A 463 8.73 -3.08 -16.33
CA MET A 463 8.93 -1.64 -16.14
C MET A 463 10.39 -1.27 -15.83
N LEU A 464 11.26 -2.27 -15.67
CA LEU A 464 12.65 -2.07 -15.27
C LEU A 464 13.60 -2.09 -16.47
N ARG A 465 14.72 -1.35 -16.39
CA ARG A 465 15.79 -1.35 -17.42
C ARG A 465 16.41 -2.74 -17.60
N ARG A 466 16.60 -3.47 -16.50
CA ARG A 466 17.01 -4.88 -16.52
C ARG A 466 15.76 -5.74 -16.57
N ARG A 467 15.22 -5.92 -17.77
CA ARG A 467 13.98 -6.67 -17.99
C ARG A 467 14.20 -8.18 -17.81
N SER A 468 13.15 -8.86 -17.39
CA SER A 468 13.04 -10.31 -17.57
C SER A 468 12.77 -10.62 -19.05
N SER A 469 13.41 -11.64 -19.58
CA SER A 469 13.11 -12.17 -20.93
C SER A 469 11.83 -13.03 -20.96
N ILE A 470 11.18 -13.27 -19.83
CA ILE A 470 9.97 -14.09 -19.75
C ILE A 470 8.80 -13.32 -20.33
N PRO A 471 8.15 -13.79 -21.38
CA PRO A 471 6.96 -13.17 -21.94
C PRO A 471 5.84 -13.12 -20.91
N LEU A 472 5.08 -12.03 -20.87
CA LEU A 472 3.90 -11.87 -20.04
C LEU A 472 2.65 -12.25 -20.86
N ALA A 473 1.97 -13.32 -20.44
CA ALA A 473 0.69 -13.71 -21.01
C ALA A 473 -0.43 -12.92 -20.33
N VAL A 474 -1.11 -12.07 -21.09
CA VAL A 474 -2.27 -11.28 -20.61
C VAL A 474 -3.55 -11.90 -21.16
N GLN A 475 -4.47 -12.26 -20.27
CA GLN A 475 -5.75 -12.88 -20.62
C GLN A 475 -6.88 -12.15 -19.91
N ARG A 476 -7.98 -11.90 -20.64
CA ARG A 476 -9.22 -11.34 -20.07
C ARG A 476 -10.21 -12.46 -19.80
N ASP A 477 -10.96 -12.32 -18.71
CA ASP A 477 -11.97 -13.25 -18.26
C ASP A 477 -13.18 -12.52 -17.69
N SER A 478 -14.34 -13.15 -17.70
CA SER A 478 -15.54 -12.61 -17.08
C SER A 478 -16.40 -13.70 -16.48
N VAL A 479 -17.08 -13.36 -15.40
CA VAL A 479 -18.06 -14.24 -14.75
C VAL A 479 -19.41 -13.56 -14.76
N VAL A 480 -20.44 -14.31 -15.20
CA VAL A 480 -21.84 -13.86 -15.21
C VAL A 480 -22.59 -14.58 -14.09
N ALA A 481 -23.25 -13.81 -13.24
CA ALA A 481 -24.24 -14.29 -12.29
C ALA A 481 -25.57 -13.62 -12.57
N GLN A 482 -26.66 -14.39 -12.55
CA GLN A 482 -28.01 -13.85 -12.81
C GLN A 482 -29.08 -14.60 -12.05
N LEU A 483 -30.15 -13.91 -11.72
CA LEU A 483 -31.39 -14.42 -11.13
C LEU A 483 -32.55 -13.45 -11.41
N LEU A 484 -33.67 -13.93 -12.00
CA LEU A 484 -34.94 -13.21 -12.08
C LEU A 484 -34.84 -11.68 -12.29
N GLY A 485 -34.34 -11.25 -13.45
CA GLY A 485 -34.22 -9.82 -13.78
C GLY A 485 -32.99 -9.11 -13.26
N TYR A 486 -32.20 -9.71 -12.34
CA TYR A 486 -30.90 -9.22 -11.89
C TYR A 486 -29.79 -10.00 -12.58
N ARG A 487 -28.88 -9.28 -13.22
CA ARG A 487 -27.69 -9.85 -13.88
C ARG A 487 -26.46 -9.00 -13.57
N THR A 488 -25.40 -9.63 -13.07
CA THR A 488 -24.10 -9.01 -12.85
C THR A 488 -23.02 -9.73 -13.66
N VAL A 489 -22.14 -8.95 -14.26
CA VAL A 489 -20.92 -9.43 -14.92
C VAL A 489 -19.73 -8.86 -14.17
N SER A 490 -18.78 -9.71 -13.80
CA SER A 490 -17.51 -9.33 -13.21
C SER A 490 -16.38 -9.54 -14.21
N TYR A 491 -15.57 -8.50 -14.45
CA TYR A 491 -14.48 -8.50 -15.41
C TYR A 491 -13.14 -8.62 -14.69
N HIS A 492 -12.25 -9.38 -15.29
CA HIS A 492 -10.93 -9.68 -14.71
C HIS A 492 -9.88 -9.75 -15.80
N THR A 493 -8.67 -9.35 -15.47
CA THR A 493 -7.49 -9.59 -16.29
C THR A 493 -6.50 -10.47 -15.53
N ARG A 494 -5.89 -11.43 -16.21
CA ARG A 494 -4.83 -12.29 -15.67
C ARG A 494 -3.53 -12.01 -16.38
N VAL A 495 -2.47 -11.80 -15.62
CA VAL A 495 -1.09 -11.71 -16.12
C VAL A 495 -0.31 -12.88 -15.56
N ASN A 496 0.02 -13.86 -16.40
CA ASN A 496 0.56 -15.14 -15.99
C ASN A 496 -0.34 -15.83 -14.93
N GLN A 497 0.09 -15.87 -13.65
CA GLN A 497 -0.68 -16.46 -12.53
C GLN A 497 -1.39 -15.40 -11.68
N THR A 498 -1.15 -14.10 -11.89
CA THR A 498 -1.70 -13.02 -11.07
C THR A 498 -3.01 -12.52 -11.67
N TRP A 499 -4.06 -12.46 -10.85
CA TRP A 499 -5.38 -11.96 -11.21
C TRP A 499 -5.55 -10.52 -10.76
N TYR A 500 -6.15 -9.72 -11.65
CA TYR A 500 -6.56 -8.33 -11.41
C TYR A 500 -8.07 -8.25 -11.59
N PHE A 501 -8.73 -7.60 -10.65
CA PHE A 501 -10.15 -7.29 -10.73
C PHE A 501 -10.34 -5.97 -11.47
N ASP A 502 -11.03 -5.97 -12.60
CA ASP A 502 -11.18 -4.78 -13.45
C ASP A 502 -12.42 -3.95 -13.08
N SER A 503 -13.58 -4.60 -12.94
CA SER A 503 -14.85 -3.95 -12.58
C SER A 503 -15.99 -4.96 -12.53
N THR A 504 -17.20 -4.47 -12.17
CA THR A 504 -18.44 -5.20 -12.44
C THR A 504 -19.43 -4.32 -13.19
N ARG A 505 -20.43 -4.94 -13.84
CA ARG A 505 -21.59 -4.27 -14.41
C ARG A 505 -22.86 -4.99 -14.01
N THR A 506 -23.81 -4.25 -13.47
CA THR A 506 -25.11 -4.78 -13.05
C THR A 506 -26.21 -4.25 -13.97
N ILE A 507 -27.14 -5.13 -14.33
CA ILE A 507 -28.29 -4.85 -15.17
C ILE A 507 -29.50 -5.39 -14.46
N ARG A 508 -30.55 -4.56 -14.35
CA ARG A 508 -31.88 -4.94 -13.86
C ARG A 508 -32.88 -4.80 -14.99
N ARG A 509 -33.83 -5.78 -15.09
CA ARG A 509 -34.91 -5.80 -16.05
C ARG A 509 -36.27 -5.94 -15.33
#